data_7087f49baadc4f3cb9e258e380575a2d
#
_entry.id   7087f49baadc4f3cb9e258e380575a2d
#
_cell.length_a   1.000
_cell.length_b   1.000
_cell.length_c   1.000
_cell.angle_alpha   90.00
_cell.angle_beta   90.00
_cell.angle_gamma   90.00
#
_symmetry.space_group_name_H-M   'P 1'
#
loop_
_entity.id
_entity.type
_entity.pdbx_description
1 polymer ?
#
loop_
_entity_poly.entity_id
_entity_poly.type
_entity_poly.pdbx_seq_one_letter_code
_entity_poly.pdbx_strand_id
1 'polypeptide(L)'
;QTDISSQSKVYNSLSICENFDQEDRCCEILLYNAAVWNQNGKLGFFENGNRGSGSFCHALNGKKDSETICAVTLDSILDGQRADYIKYDVEGAEMEALEGSRKTIQKFMPDICLSLYHRSEDIFSLPLALNKMEPGYSLYLRRKRCLPAWEINLYAIKQQSLKNIDK
;
A
#
# COMPACT_ATOMS: atom_id res chain seq x y z
N GLN A 1 -0.02 -23.55 0.59
CA GLN A 1 0.95 -22.52 0.99
C GLN A 1 1.67 -22.08 -0.28
N THR A 2 1.33 -20.93 -0.83
CA THR A 2 2.09 -20.31 -1.91
C THR A 2 3.37 -19.78 -1.31
N ASP A 3 4.50 -20.29 -1.76
CA ASP A 3 5.82 -19.86 -1.33
C ASP A 3 6.08 -18.43 -1.83
N ILE A 4 5.88 -17.45 -0.96
CA ILE A 4 6.09 -16.03 -1.23
C ILE A 4 7.59 -15.74 -1.44
N SER A 5 8.48 -16.56 -0.87
CA SER A 5 9.94 -16.37 -0.94
C SER A 5 10.47 -16.52 -2.38
N SER A 6 9.80 -17.32 -3.22
CA SER A 6 10.21 -17.53 -4.61
C SER A 6 9.89 -16.34 -5.53
N GLN A 7 9.08 -15.38 -5.09
CA GLN A 7 8.64 -14.23 -5.89
C GLN A 7 9.32 -12.91 -5.51
N SER A 8 10.13 -12.90 -4.46
CA SER A 8 10.91 -11.71 -4.08
C SER A 8 12.17 -11.64 -4.94
N LYS A 9 12.38 -10.51 -5.63
CA LYS A 9 13.66 -10.17 -6.24
C LYS A 9 14.35 -9.15 -5.35
N VAL A 10 15.49 -9.51 -4.78
CA VAL A 10 16.35 -8.56 -4.07
C VAL A 10 17.13 -7.78 -5.13
N TYR A 11 16.88 -6.48 -5.20
CA TYR A 11 17.69 -5.58 -6.01
C TYR A 11 18.65 -4.86 -5.08
N ASN A 12 19.94 -5.11 -5.24
CA ASN A 12 20.94 -4.28 -4.57
C ASN A 12 20.80 -2.86 -5.06
N SER A 13 20.59 -1.92 -4.16
CA SER A 13 20.31 -0.51 -4.40
C SER A 13 21.44 0.29 -5.08
N LEU A 14 22.54 -0.35 -5.46
CA LEU A 14 23.69 0.29 -6.11
C LEU A 14 23.35 1.06 -7.39
N SER A 15 22.30 0.67 -8.12
CA SER A 15 21.89 1.38 -9.34
C SER A 15 20.97 2.59 -9.10
N ILE A 16 20.40 2.71 -7.91
CA ILE A 16 19.48 3.82 -7.55
C ILE A 16 20.24 4.91 -6.76
N CYS A 17 21.37 4.55 -6.13
CA CYS A 17 22.13 5.42 -5.26
C CYS A 17 23.31 6.14 -5.96
N GLU A 18 23.41 6.15 -7.30
CA GLU A 18 24.48 6.81 -8.04
C GLU A 18 24.62 8.33 -7.77
N ASN A 19 23.66 8.94 -7.06
CA ASN A 19 23.65 10.37 -6.72
C ASN A 19 23.74 10.66 -5.21
N PHE A 20 24.05 9.66 -4.38
CA PHE A 20 24.24 9.87 -2.94
C PHE A 20 25.70 9.58 -2.57
N ASP A 21 26.30 10.48 -1.78
CA ASP A 21 27.68 10.34 -1.30
C ASP A 21 27.94 8.96 -0.68
N GLN A 22 29.07 8.37 -1.05
CA GLN A 22 29.44 6.97 -0.86
C GLN A 22 29.56 6.50 0.60
N GLU A 23 29.28 7.32 1.59
CA GLU A 23 29.52 6.96 3.00
C GLU A 23 28.28 6.53 3.79
N ASP A 24 27.04 6.67 3.24
CA ASP A 24 25.84 6.39 4.03
C ASP A 24 24.87 5.42 3.37
N ARG A 25 24.86 4.19 3.93
CA ARG A 25 23.77 3.23 4.03
C ARG A 25 23.32 2.57 2.72
N CYS A 26 23.73 1.31 2.59
CA CYS A 26 23.05 0.36 1.71
C CYS A 26 21.55 0.29 2.10
N CYS A 27 20.68 0.97 1.35
CA CYS A 27 19.25 0.74 1.43
C CYS A 27 18.95 -0.57 0.70
N GLU A 28 18.40 -1.54 1.39
CA GLU A 28 17.90 -2.77 0.78
C GLU A 28 16.49 -2.49 0.19
N ILE A 29 16.31 -2.81 -1.09
CA ILE A 29 15.01 -2.70 -1.77
C ILE A 29 14.52 -4.11 -2.10
N LEU A 30 13.37 -4.48 -1.52
CA LEU A 30 12.69 -5.74 -1.81
C LEU A 30 11.51 -5.46 -2.75
N LEU A 31 11.51 -6.08 -3.93
CA LEU A 31 10.41 -5.98 -4.88
C LEU A 31 9.64 -7.30 -4.92
N TYR A 32 8.32 -7.20 -4.77
CA TYR A 32 7.40 -8.32 -4.86
C TYR A 32 6.52 -8.16 -6.09
N ASN A 33 6.55 -9.15 -6.98
CA ASN A 33 5.65 -9.20 -8.15
C ASN A 33 4.29 -9.78 -7.72
N ALA A 34 3.53 -9.01 -6.96
CA ALA A 34 2.25 -9.42 -6.40
C ALA A 34 1.34 -8.20 -6.18
N ALA A 35 0.04 -8.43 -6.22
CA ALA A 35 -0.95 -7.45 -5.78
C ALA A 35 -1.07 -7.47 -4.26
N VAL A 36 -1.10 -6.31 -3.62
CA VAL A 36 -1.42 -6.22 -2.19
C VAL A 36 -2.94 -6.33 -2.04
N TRP A 37 -3.38 -7.28 -1.20
CA TRP A 37 -4.79 -7.61 -1.02
C TRP A 37 -5.11 -7.96 0.44
N ASN A 38 -6.39 -8.24 0.75
CA ASN A 38 -6.82 -8.61 2.09
C ASN A 38 -6.59 -10.10 2.44
N GLN A 39 -6.22 -10.92 1.44
CA GLN A 39 -5.87 -12.33 1.63
C GLN A 39 -4.83 -12.79 0.61
N ASN A 40 -4.06 -13.80 0.99
CA ASN A 40 -3.11 -14.43 0.07
C ASN A 40 -3.84 -15.33 -0.92
N GLY A 41 -3.43 -15.31 -2.20
CA GLY A 41 -4.06 -16.13 -3.22
C GLY A 41 -3.69 -15.72 -4.65
N LYS A 42 -4.65 -15.86 -5.55
CA LYS A 42 -4.54 -15.42 -6.94
C LYS A 42 -5.74 -14.54 -7.28
N LEU A 43 -5.47 -13.44 -7.97
CA LEU A 43 -6.48 -12.52 -8.49
C LEU A 43 -6.46 -12.55 -10.01
N GLY A 44 -7.63 -12.40 -10.63
CA GLY A 44 -7.72 -12.09 -12.05
C GLY A 44 -7.36 -10.62 -12.27
N PHE A 45 -6.46 -10.36 -13.19
CA PHE A 45 -6.09 -9.01 -13.60
C PHE A 45 -6.76 -8.67 -14.93
N PHE A 46 -7.42 -7.53 -14.98
CA PHE A 46 -8.03 -7.00 -16.20
C PHE A 46 -7.41 -5.63 -16.49
N GLU A 47 -6.74 -5.54 -17.61
CA GLU A 47 -6.26 -4.27 -18.12
C GLU A 47 -7.44 -3.51 -18.76
N ASN A 48 -7.92 -2.47 -18.10
CA ASN A 48 -8.85 -1.54 -18.70
C ASN A 48 -8.06 -0.55 -19.56
N GLY A 49 -8.10 -0.72 -20.88
CA GLY A 49 -7.29 -0.10 -21.92
C GLY A 49 -7.16 1.43 -21.98
N ASN A 50 -7.36 2.16 -20.88
CA ASN A 50 -7.11 3.59 -20.78
C ASN A 50 -6.19 3.89 -19.59
N ARG A 51 -4.95 4.23 -19.89
CA ARG A 51 -3.93 4.80 -18.98
C ARG A 51 -3.26 3.87 -17.97
N GLY A 52 -3.13 2.56 -18.26
CA GLY A 52 -2.32 1.67 -17.41
C GLY A 52 -2.92 1.39 -16.03
N SER A 53 -4.17 1.71 -15.78
CA SER A 53 -4.87 1.32 -14.57
C SER A 53 -5.51 -0.05 -14.78
N GLY A 54 -5.14 -1.02 -13.92
CA GLY A 54 -5.73 -2.34 -13.89
C GLY A 54 -6.76 -2.45 -12.78
N SER A 55 -7.79 -3.26 -13.01
CA SER A 55 -8.76 -3.60 -11.97
C SER A 55 -8.58 -5.05 -11.56
N PHE A 56 -8.64 -5.33 -10.26
CA PHE A 56 -8.60 -6.67 -9.71
C PHE A 56 -10.01 -7.18 -9.44
N CYS A 57 -10.29 -8.45 -9.75
CA CYS A 57 -11.50 -9.09 -9.28
C CYS A 57 -11.24 -10.48 -8.74
N HIS A 58 -11.98 -10.83 -7.70
CA HIS A 58 -11.88 -12.10 -6.99
C HIS A 58 -12.45 -13.29 -7.77
N ALA A 59 -13.22 -13.04 -8.83
CA ALA A 59 -13.95 -14.08 -9.55
C ALA A 59 -13.31 -14.38 -10.89
N LEU A 60 -12.65 -15.52 -10.99
CA LEU A 60 -12.30 -16.19 -12.26
C LEU A 60 -13.57 -16.73 -12.93
N ASN A 61 -14.57 -15.88 -13.18
CA ASN A 61 -15.79 -16.30 -13.88
C ASN A 61 -15.51 -16.44 -15.38
N GLY A 62 -14.88 -17.57 -15.77
CA GLY A 62 -15.02 -18.12 -17.11
C GLY A 62 -14.42 -17.33 -18.30
N LYS A 63 -13.72 -16.23 -18.09
CA LYS A 63 -13.01 -15.51 -19.15
C LYS A 63 -11.63 -16.12 -19.35
N LYS A 64 -11.42 -16.73 -20.51
CA LYS A 64 -10.25 -17.51 -20.89
C LYS A 64 -8.94 -16.72 -21.05
N ASP A 65 -8.98 -15.39 -20.97
CA ASP A 65 -7.85 -14.49 -21.27
C ASP A 65 -7.47 -13.56 -20.09
N SER A 66 -7.85 -13.90 -18.84
CA SER A 66 -7.40 -13.12 -17.69
C SER A 66 -6.05 -13.61 -17.20
N GLU A 67 -5.04 -12.78 -17.25
CA GLU A 67 -3.79 -13.03 -16.54
C GLU A 67 -4.08 -13.12 -15.05
N THR A 68 -3.52 -14.12 -14.38
CA THR A 68 -3.62 -14.24 -12.92
C THR A 68 -2.37 -13.69 -12.28
N ILE A 69 -2.54 -12.82 -11.29
CA ILE A 69 -1.45 -12.30 -10.48
C ILE A 69 -1.53 -12.87 -9.06
N CYS A 70 -0.36 -13.06 -8.45
CA CYS A 70 -0.30 -13.43 -7.03
C CYS A 70 -0.83 -12.30 -6.16
N ALA A 71 -1.69 -12.63 -5.19
CA ALA A 71 -2.17 -11.70 -4.18
C ALA A 71 -1.54 -12.01 -2.84
N VAL A 72 -1.13 -10.98 -2.12
CA VAL A 72 -0.47 -11.10 -0.81
C VAL A 72 -1.00 -10.04 0.15
N THR A 73 -1.05 -10.38 1.43
CA THR A 73 -1.31 -9.38 2.47
C THR A 73 0.00 -8.73 2.90
N LEU A 74 -0.03 -7.45 3.27
CA LEU A 74 1.14 -6.81 3.85
C LEU A 74 1.58 -7.50 5.16
N ASP A 75 0.61 -7.94 5.96
CA ASP A 75 0.87 -8.71 7.17
C ASP A 75 1.70 -9.97 6.91
N SER A 76 1.46 -10.66 5.76
CA SER A 76 2.23 -11.85 5.40
C SER A 76 3.62 -11.54 4.84
N ILE A 77 3.77 -10.40 4.13
CA ILE A 77 5.08 -9.97 3.61
C ILE A 77 6.00 -9.57 4.76
N LEU A 78 5.48 -8.82 5.72
CA LEU A 78 6.26 -8.33 6.86
C LEU A 78 6.52 -9.42 7.91
N ASP A 79 5.68 -10.45 7.97
CA ASP A 79 5.80 -11.57 8.92
C ASP A 79 6.11 -11.12 10.37
N GLY A 80 5.39 -10.10 10.82
CA GLY A 80 5.54 -9.52 12.15
C GLY A 80 6.70 -8.53 12.31
N GLN A 81 7.44 -8.23 11.25
CA GLN A 81 8.44 -7.17 11.24
C GLN A 81 7.77 -5.79 11.33
N ARG A 82 8.51 -4.81 11.87
CA ARG A 82 8.02 -3.45 12.06
C ARG A 82 7.97 -2.71 10.73
N ALA A 83 6.87 -2.00 10.50
CA ALA A 83 6.78 -0.94 9.51
C ALA A 83 6.72 0.40 10.23
N ASP A 84 7.45 1.41 9.74
CA ASP A 84 7.41 2.78 10.24
C ASP A 84 6.55 3.69 9.38
N TYR A 85 6.47 3.39 8.08
CA TYR A 85 5.67 4.12 7.11
C TYR A 85 5.09 3.18 6.05
N ILE A 86 3.83 3.42 5.66
CA ILE A 86 3.17 2.67 4.58
C ILE A 86 2.50 3.67 3.64
N LYS A 87 2.74 3.51 2.32
CA LYS A 87 1.98 4.20 1.28
C LYS A 87 1.10 3.22 0.53
N TYR A 88 -0.19 3.54 0.44
CA TYR A 88 -1.15 2.85 -0.41
C TYR A 88 -1.50 3.71 -1.62
N ASP A 89 -1.25 3.18 -2.81
CA ASP A 89 -1.54 3.79 -4.10
C ASP A 89 -1.72 2.63 -5.10
N VAL A 90 -2.81 1.88 -4.90
CA VAL A 90 -3.04 0.54 -5.45
C VAL A 90 -4.25 0.49 -6.39
N GLU A 91 -4.52 1.62 -7.05
CA GLU A 91 -5.46 1.74 -8.17
C GLU A 91 -6.87 1.23 -7.86
N GLY A 92 -7.39 1.57 -6.67
CA GLY A 92 -8.74 1.23 -6.23
C GLY A 92 -8.85 -0.05 -5.38
N ALA A 93 -7.73 -0.63 -4.95
CA ALA A 93 -7.68 -1.76 -4.02
C ALA A 93 -7.26 -1.32 -2.59
N GLU A 94 -7.40 -0.03 -2.27
CA GLU A 94 -6.92 0.55 -1.01
C GLU A 94 -7.62 -0.07 0.20
N MET A 95 -8.91 -0.37 0.10
CA MET A 95 -9.66 -0.99 1.20
C MET A 95 -9.13 -2.40 1.49
N GLU A 96 -8.96 -3.20 0.45
CA GLU A 96 -8.44 -4.56 0.55
C GLU A 96 -6.99 -4.55 1.08
N ALA A 97 -6.16 -3.65 0.58
CA ALA A 97 -4.77 -3.50 1.03
C ALA A 97 -4.70 -3.07 2.51
N LEU A 98 -5.57 -2.15 2.94
CA LEU A 98 -5.70 -1.71 4.32
C LEU A 98 -6.12 -2.87 5.24
N GLU A 99 -7.11 -3.66 4.82
CA GLU A 99 -7.55 -4.85 5.56
C GLU A 99 -6.44 -5.90 5.68
N GLY A 100 -5.66 -6.11 4.62
CA GLY A 100 -4.50 -7.01 4.59
C GLY A 100 -3.30 -6.56 5.42
N SER A 101 -3.37 -5.36 5.97
CA SER A 101 -2.33 -4.75 6.81
C SER A 101 -2.76 -4.59 8.28
N ARG A 102 -3.92 -5.11 8.64
CA ARG A 102 -4.57 -4.90 9.94
C ARG A 102 -3.67 -5.18 11.13
N LYS A 103 -2.98 -6.33 11.13
CA LYS A 103 -2.12 -6.74 12.25
C LYS A 103 -0.91 -5.80 12.39
N THR A 104 -0.31 -5.43 11.27
CA THR A 104 0.81 -4.48 11.22
C THR A 104 0.39 -3.12 11.75
N ILE A 105 -0.75 -2.60 11.28
CA ILE A 105 -1.28 -1.30 11.70
C ILE A 105 -1.58 -1.29 13.19
N GLN A 106 -2.30 -2.28 13.71
CA GLN A 106 -2.64 -2.35 15.14
C GLN A 106 -1.44 -2.56 16.05
N LYS A 107 -0.42 -3.31 15.58
CA LYS A 107 0.75 -3.63 16.40
C LYS A 107 1.77 -2.50 16.43
N PHE A 108 2.03 -1.86 15.29
CA PHE A 108 3.15 -0.93 15.16
C PHE A 108 2.75 0.52 14.97
N MET A 109 1.50 0.77 14.55
CA MET A 109 0.99 2.10 14.23
C MET A 109 1.96 2.89 13.32
N PRO A 110 2.27 2.39 12.12
CA PRO A 110 3.09 3.12 11.16
C PRO A 110 2.39 4.40 10.72
N ASP A 111 3.14 5.42 10.35
CA ASP A 111 2.55 6.54 9.62
C ASP A 111 2.02 6.05 8.27
N ILE A 112 0.84 6.50 7.86
CA ILE A 112 0.18 6.00 6.65
C ILE A 112 -0.12 7.16 5.70
N CYS A 113 0.20 6.96 4.41
CA CYS A 113 -0.28 7.77 3.30
C CYS A 113 -1.20 6.91 2.42
N LEU A 114 -2.45 7.31 2.29
CA LEU A 114 -3.49 6.55 1.61
C LEU A 114 -4.11 7.40 0.50
N SER A 115 -4.07 6.93 -0.75
CA SER A 115 -4.70 7.58 -1.89
C SER A 115 -6.22 7.46 -1.82
N LEU A 116 -6.95 8.58 -1.97
CA LEU A 116 -8.41 8.64 -1.81
C LEU A 116 -9.12 9.01 -3.12
N TYR A 117 -8.46 8.92 -4.25
CA TYR A 117 -8.96 9.46 -5.51
C TYR A 117 -9.31 8.40 -6.56
N HIS A 118 -9.09 7.12 -6.26
CA HIS A 118 -9.37 6.05 -7.22
C HIS A 118 -10.87 5.70 -7.28
N ARG A 119 -11.58 5.79 -6.15
CA ARG A 119 -13.05 5.61 -6.08
C ARG A 119 -13.67 6.78 -5.33
N SER A 120 -14.86 7.20 -5.76
CA SER A 120 -15.56 8.35 -5.15
C SER A 120 -15.87 8.15 -3.67
N GLU A 121 -16.17 6.93 -3.26
CA GLU A 121 -16.47 6.55 -1.88
C GLU A 121 -15.25 6.55 -0.96
N ASP A 122 -14.04 6.44 -1.52
CA ASP A 122 -12.80 6.28 -0.74
C ASP A 122 -12.51 7.48 0.16
N ILE A 123 -12.96 8.67 -0.23
CA ILE A 123 -12.81 9.89 0.58
C ILE A 123 -13.49 9.78 1.96
N PHE A 124 -14.50 8.91 2.09
CA PHE A 124 -15.20 8.68 3.36
C PHE A 124 -14.94 7.28 3.90
N SER A 125 -14.99 6.25 3.03
CA SER A 125 -14.91 4.85 3.45
C SER A 125 -13.56 4.50 4.07
N LEU A 126 -12.46 4.94 3.47
CA LEU A 126 -11.11 4.62 3.92
C LEU A 126 -10.74 5.30 5.25
N PRO A 127 -10.98 6.62 5.45
CA PRO A 127 -10.76 7.26 6.75
C PRO A 127 -11.59 6.61 7.87
N LEU A 128 -12.86 6.27 7.60
CA LEU A 128 -13.72 5.61 8.58
C LEU A 128 -13.25 4.19 8.90
N ALA A 129 -12.83 3.42 7.89
CA ALA A 129 -12.29 2.07 8.09
C ALA A 129 -11.02 2.10 8.92
N LEU A 130 -10.09 3.03 8.62
CA LEU A 130 -8.86 3.18 9.37
C LEU A 130 -9.12 3.60 10.82
N ASN A 131 -9.98 4.60 11.03
CA ASN A 131 -10.34 5.04 12.39
C ASN A 131 -11.04 3.93 13.21
N LYS A 132 -11.84 3.09 12.56
CA LYS A 132 -12.45 1.91 13.22
C LYS A 132 -11.41 0.83 13.52
N MET A 133 -10.40 0.69 12.66
CA MET A 133 -9.33 -0.29 12.83
C MET A 133 -8.37 0.10 13.96
N GLU A 134 -7.99 1.38 14.01
CA GLU A 134 -7.04 1.95 14.98
C GLU A 134 -7.37 3.43 15.25
N PRO A 135 -8.09 3.76 16.32
CA PRO A 135 -8.52 5.13 16.61
C PRO A 135 -7.39 6.05 17.13
N GLY A 136 -6.19 5.53 17.36
CA GLY A 136 -5.04 6.29 17.85
C GLY A 136 -4.35 7.19 16.81
N TYR A 137 -4.88 7.26 15.60
CA TYR A 137 -4.35 8.13 14.54
C TYR A 137 -4.99 9.52 14.54
N SER A 138 -4.17 10.53 14.26
CA SER A 138 -4.65 11.84 13.78
C SER A 138 -4.70 11.81 12.25
N LEU A 139 -5.87 12.11 11.68
CA LEU A 139 -6.15 12.01 10.26
C LEU A 139 -6.10 13.39 9.59
N TYR A 140 -5.30 13.52 8.52
CA TYR A 140 -5.11 14.76 7.77
C TYR A 140 -5.40 14.54 6.30
N LEU A 141 -6.34 15.29 5.73
CA LEU A 141 -6.55 15.33 4.29
C LEU A 141 -5.62 16.37 3.65
N ARG A 142 -4.95 15.98 2.59
CA ARG A 142 -4.09 16.86 1.80
C ARG A 142 -4.38 16.69 0.32
N ARG A 143 -4.54 17.82 -0.34
CA ARG A 143 -4.63 17.89 -1.80
C ARG A 143 -3.33 18.45 -2.35
N LYS A 144 -2.74 17.74 -3.29
CA LYS A 144 -1.60 18.27 -4.05
C LYS A 144 -2.10 19.24 -5.12
N ARG A 145 -1.30 20.30 -5.38
CA ARG A 145 -1.50 21.17 -6.54
C ARG A 145 -0.88 20.52 -7.77
N CYS A 146 -1.61 19.65 -8.42
CA CYS A 146 -1.21 18.97 -9.65
C CYS A 146 -2.28 19.14 -10.72
N LEU A 147 -1.92 18.89 -11.98
CA LEU A 147 -2.87 18.76 -13.09
C LEU A 147 -2.84 17.30 -13.56
N PRO A 148 -4.00 16.62 -13.51
CA PRO A 148 -5.33 17.04 -13.04
C PRO A 148 -5.42 17.11 -11.51
N ALA A 149 -6.24 18.05 -11.00
CA ALA A 149 -6.23 18.51 -9.61
C ALA A 149 -7.02 17.65 -8.61
N TRP A 150 -7.13 16.35 -8.80
CA TRP A 150 -7.95 15.45 -7.95
C TRP A 150 -7.15 14.54 -7.00
N GLU A 151 -5.83 14.61 -6.98
CA GLU A 151 -5.03 13.80 -6.06
C GLU A 151 -5.24 14.24 -4.61
N ILE A 152 -6.13 13.56 -3.92
CA ILE A 152 -6.38 13.73 -2.49
C ILE A 152 -5.78 12.54 -1.76
N ASN A 153 -4.95 12.82 -0.76
CA ASN A 153 -4.35 11.80 0.09
C ASN A 153 -4.76 12.01 1.56
N LEU A 154 -4.98 10.89 2.25
CA LEU A 154 -5.10 10.83 3.69
C LEU A 154 -3.71 10.54 4.28
N TYR A 155 -3.31 11.34 5.26
CA TYR A 155 -2.18 11.06 6.12
C TYR A 155 -2.68 10.70 7.50
N ALA A 156 -2.39 9.50 7.96
CA ALA A 156 -2.68 9.06 9.30
C ALA A 156 -1.37 9.04 10.10
N ILE A 157 -1.28 9.90 11.09
CA ILE A 157 -0.06 10.11 11.88
C ILE A 157 -0.35 9.71 13.33
N LYS A 158 0.55 8.94 13.92
CA LYS A 158 0.45 8.51 15.30
C LYS A 158 0.46 9.71 16.26
N GLN A 159 -0.51 9.82 17.17
CA GLN A 159 -0.67 10.97 18.05
C GLN A 159 0.57 11.30 18.91
N GLN A 160 1.40 10.32 19.24
CA GLN A 160 2.63 10.56 20.01
C GLN A 160 3.72 11.30 19.21
N SER A 161 3.72 11.19 17.88
CA SER A 161 4.69 11.88 17.01
C SER A 161 4.48 13.39 16.98
N LEU A 162 3.26 13.88 17.23
CA LEU A 162 2.93 15.30 17.22
C LEU A 162 3.41 16.06 18.46
N LYS A 163 3.49 15.41 19.63
CA LYS A 163 3.92 16.05 20.88
C LYS A 163 5.40 16.43 20.90
N ASN A 164 6.21 15.93 19.96
CA ASN A 164 7.64 16.19 19.87
C ASN A 164 8.00 17.30 18.86
N ILE A 165 7.02 17.83 18.11
CA ILE A 165 7.24 18.91 17.13
C ILE A 165 7.06 20.29 17.77
N ASP A 166 6.35 20.39 18.88
CA ASP A 166 6.07 21.64 19.60
C ASP A 166 7.08 21.93 20.74
N LYS A 167 8.24 21.31 20.74
CA LYS A 167 9.39 21.59 21.60
C LYS A 167 10.60 21.97 20.78
#